data_b379b4603541b1ed75926341c8e74d1e
#
_entry.id   b379b4603541b1ed75926341c8e74d1e
#
_cell.length_a   1.000
_cell.length_b   1.000
_cell.length_c   1.000
_cell.angle_alpha   90.00
_cell.angle_beta   90.00
_cell.angle_gamma   90.00
#
_symmetry.space_group_name_H-M   'P 1'
#
loop_
_entity.id
_entity.type
_entity.pdbx_description
1 polymer ?
#
loop_
_entity_poly.entity_id
_entity_poly.type
_entity_poly.pdbx_seq_one_letter_code
_entity_poly.pdbx_strand_id
1 'polypeptide(L)'
;RLAGWLSEAQDVLYLGRGALYPVALEGALKLKELSYIHAEGYASGELKHGPIALIDRNVPVVVVAPRDALFDKTVSNMQEVMARHGQVLLISDAEGIAIGGHGTHATLAMPSGGGVFQPILYAVPMQYLAYYTAVAKGTDVDQPRNLAKSVTVE
;
A
#
# COMPACT_ATOMS: atom_id res chain seq x y z
N ARG A 1 7.18 -8.02 -11.17
CA ARG A 1 8.06 -8.31 -10.04
C ARG A 1 7.40 -7.98 -8.69
N LEU A 2 6.93 -6.74 -8.46
CA LEU A 2 6.23 -6.36 -7.21
C LEU A 2 4.97 -7.20 -6.98
N ALA A 3 4.16 -7.39 -8.02
CA ALA A 3 2.96 -8.18 -7.97
C ALA A 3 3.21 -9.66 -7.60
N GLY A 4 4.28 -10.26 -8.14
CA GLY A 4 4.67 -11.62 -7.77
C GLY A 4 5.05 -11.73 -6.29
N TRP A 5 5.80 -10.75 -5.76
CA TRP A 5 6.11 -10.70 -4.35
C TRP A 5 4.86 -10.56 -3.47
N LEU A 6 3.94 -9.65 -3.81
CA LEU A 6 2.68 -9.48 -3.08
C LEU A 6 1.78 -10.71 -3.18
N SER A 7 1.79 -11.43 -4.31
CA SER A 7 0.91 -12.59 -4.51
C SER A 7 1.23 -13.78 -3.60
N GLU A 8 2.43 -13.82 -3.04
CA GLU A 8 2.87 -14.86 -2.09
C GLU A 8 2.47 -14.53 -0.63
N ALA A 9 2.07 -13.29 -0.35
CA ALA A 9 1.69 -12.86 0.98
C ALA A 9 0.29 -13.36 1.39
N GLN A 10 0.11 -13.61 2.68
CA GLN A 10 -1.21 -13.87 3.27
C GLN A 10 -1.86 -12.57 3.75
N ASP A 11 -1.06 -11.68 4.29
CA ASP A 11 -1.47 -10.38 4.83
C ASP A 11 -0.61 -9.27 4.23
N VAL A 12 -1.23 -8.12 3.95
CA VAL A 12 -0.53 -6.91 3.46
C VAL A 12 -1.05 -5.70 4.21
N LEU A 13 -0.16 -4.88 4.74
CA LEU A 13 -0.53 -3.63 5.36
C LEU A 13 -0.27 -2.45 4.42
N TYR A 14 -1.16 -1.47 4.46
CA TYR A 14 -1.03 -0.21 3.73
C TYR A 14 -0.96 0.95 4.72
N LEU A 15 0.03 1.81 4.56
CA LEU A 15 0.23 2.98 5.41
C LEU A 15 0.13 4.26 4.59
N GLY A 16 -0.63 5.20 5.08
CA GLY A 16 -0.73 6.55 4.54
C GLY A 16 -0.95 7.58 5.63
N ARG A 17 -0.73 8.86 5.34
CA ARG A 17 -0.94 9.95 6.30
C ARG A 17 -1.68 11.11 5.64
N GLY A 18 -2.53 11.82 6.41
CA GLY A 18 -3.31 12.94 5.87
C GLY A 18 -4.18 12.51 4.70
N ALA A 19 -4.10 13.23 3.58
CA ALA A 19 -4.87 12.96 2.36
C ALA A 19 -4.53 11.61 1.71
N LEU A 20 -3.38 11.00 2.03
CA LEU A 20 -2.97 9.70 1.51
C LEU A 20 -3.43 8.52 2.39
N TYR A 21 -3.98 8.75 3.56
CA TYR A 21 -4.57 7.68 4.35
C TYR A 21 -5.80 7.04 3.66
N PRO A 22 -6.76 7.78 3.11
CA PRO A 22 -7.82 7.19 2.29
C PRO A 22 -7.30 6.42 1.07
N VAL A 23 -6.20 6.84 0.46
CA VAL A 23 -5.56 6.11 -0.65
C VAL A 23 -4.98 4.77 -0.19
N ALA A 24 -4.40 4.72 1.01
CA ALA A 24 -3.95 3.46 1.62
C ALA A 24 -5.12 2.51 1.89
N LEU A 25 -6.26 3.03 2.38
CA LEU A 25 -7.49 2.25 2.56
C LEU A 25 -8.01 1.69 1.22
N GLU A 26 -8.03 2.52 0.18
CA GLU A 26 -8.45 2.10 -1.16
C GLU A 26 -7.51 1.03 -1.74
N GLY A 27 -6.20 1.18 -1.56
CA GLY A 27 -5.22 0.18 -1.98
C GLY A 27 -5.44 -1.18 -1.31
N ALA A 28 -5.67 -1.18 0.00
CA ALA A 28 -5.99 -2.38 0.77
C ALA A 28 -7.30 -3.01 0.31
N LEU A 29 -8.34 -2.18 0.07
CA LEU A 29 -9.63 -2.64 -0.43
C LEU A 29 -9.49 -3.32 -1.80
N LYS A 30 -8.84 -2.66 -2.76
CA LYS A 30 -8.65 -3.21 -4.11
C LYS A 30 -7.83 -4.51 -4.10
N LEU A 31 -6.80 -4.58 -3.26
CA LEU A 31 -6.00 -5.80 -3.16
C LEU A 31 -6.84 -6.97 -2.65
N LYS A 32 -7.60 -6.80 -1.57
CA LYS A 32 -8.43 -7.88 -1.03
C LYS A 32 -9.57 -8.29 -1.96
N GLU A 33 -10.21 -7.34 -2.64
CA GLU A 33 -11.30 -7.62 -3.59
C GLU A 33 -10.84 -8.50 -4.76
N LEU A 34 -9.67 -8.21 -5.34
CA LEU A 34 -9.20 -8.86 -6.55
C LEU A 34 -8.34 -10.10 -6.29
N SER A 35 -7.50 -10.07 -5.27
CA SER A 35 -6.52 -11.13 -4.99
C SER A 35 -6.90 -12.06 -3.85
N TYR A 36 -7.92 -11.70 -3.06
CA TYR A 36 -8.36 -12.40 -1.84
C TYR A 36 -7.28 -12.47 -0.73
N ILE A 37 -6.23 -11.66 -0.85
CA ILE A 37 -5.25 -11.46 0.21
C ILE A 37 -5.87 -10.58 1.28
N HIS A 38 -5.72 -10.94 2.56
CA HIS A 38 -6.11 -10.05 3.64
C HIS A 38 -5.25 -8.79 3.61
N ALA A 39 -5.87 -7.64 3.47
CA ALA A 39 -5.18 -6.37 3.36
C ALA A 39 -5.90 -5.29 4.18
N GLU A 40 -5.13 -4.53 4.95
CA GLU A 40 -5.66 -3.46 5.79
C GLU A 40 -4.86 -2.17 5.63
N GLY A 41 -5.58 -1.04 5.63
CA GLY A 41 -4.99 0.29 5.58
C GLY A 41 -5.02 0.95 6.96
N TYR A 42 -3.91 1.59 7.33
CA TYR A 42 -3.79 2.32 8.59
C TYR A 42 -3.23 3.72 8.38
N ALA A 43 -3.67 4.65 9.20
CA ALA A 43 -2.97 5.91 9.34
C ALA A 43 -1.57 5.64 9.91
N SER A 44 -0.51 6.11 9.25
CA SER A 44 0.87 5.81 9.65
C SER A 44 1.16 6.20 11.11
N GLY A 45 0.51 7.25 11.61
CA GLY A 45 0.64 7.68 13.00
C GLY A 45 0.06 6.71 14.01
N GLU A 46 -0.90 5.87 13.60
CA GLU A 46 -1.56 4.88 14.45
C GLU A 46 -0.83 3.53 14.50
N LEU A 47 0.24 3.38 13.72
CA LEU A 47 1.00 2.13 13.64
C LEU A 47 1.39 1.57 15.01
N LYS A 48 1.82 2.44 15.94
CA LYS A 48 2.27 2.05 17.29
C LYS A 48 1.14 1.61 18.23
N HIS A 49 -0.10 1.93 17.90
CA HIS A 49 -1.26 1.68 18.76
C HIS A 49 -1.89 0.30 18.52
N GLY A 50 -1.14 -0.63 17.94
CA GLY A 50 -1.57 -2.01 17.73
C GLY A 50 -0.99 -2.64 16.47
N PRO A 51 -1.19 -2.07 15.27
CA PRO A 51 -0.79 -2.69 14.00
C PRO A 51 0.68 -3.08 13.89
N ILE A 52 1.55 -2.39 14.62
CA ILE A 52 2.98 -2.71 14.67
C ILE A 52 3.27 -4.13 15.17
N ALA A 53 2.36 -4.73 15.94
CA ALA A 53 2.47 -6.11 16.42
C ALA A 53 2.34 -7.16 15.29
N LEU A 54 1.76 -6.77 14.14
CA LEU A 54 1.60 -7.62 12.97
C LEU A 54 2.85 -7.65 12.08
N ILE A 55 3.81 -6.77 12.33
CA ILE A 55 4.99 -6.61 11.46
C ILE A 55 5.99 -7.73 11.70
N ASP A 56 6.27 -8.48 10.65
CA ASP A 56 7.35 -9.43 10.54
C ASP A 56 7.89 -9.47 9.10
N ARG A 57 8.80 -10.42 8.81
CA ARG A 57 9.41 -10.57 7.48
C ARG A 57 8.45 -11.08 6.39
N ASN A 58 7.28 -11.58 6.75
CA ASN A 58 6.32 -12.19 5.84
C ASN A 58 5.15 -11.26 5.51
N VAL A 59 5.02 -10.14 6.22
CA VAL A 59 3.96 -9.15 6.02
C VAL A 59 4.51 -7.97 5.22
N PRO A 60 4.23 -7.88 3.92
CA PRO A 60 4.54 -6.69 3.13
C PRO A 60 3.84 -5.45 3.65
N VAL A 61 4.54 -4.33 3.64
CA VAL A 61 3.98 -3.04 4.04
C VAL A 61 4.12 -2.05 2.88
N VAL A 62 3.01 -1.64 2.30
CA VAL A 62 2.95 -0.62 1.25
C VAL A 62 2.81 0.75 1.90
N VAL A 63 3.78 1.62 1.70
CA VAL A 63 3.81 2.97 2.27
C VAL A 63 3.62 4.01 1.19
N VAL A 64 2.55 4.80 1.31
CA VAL A 64 2.22 5.88 0.37
C VAL A 64 2.67 7.20 0.99
N ALA A 65 3.77 7.74 0.50
CA ALA A 65 4.43 8.91 1.10
C ALA A 65 5.05 9.83 0.04
N PRO A 66 4.26 10.72 -0.59
CA PRO A 66 4.82 11.80 -1.40
C PRO A 66 5.72 12.71 -0.56
N ARG A 67 6.65 13.41 -1.19
CA ARG A 67 7.49 14.42 -0.53
C ARG A 67 6.66 15.67 -0.23
N ASP A 68 5.91 15.62 0.85
CA ASP A 68 5.07 16.70 1.38
C ASP A 68 5.44 17.02 2.84
N ALA A 69 4.65 17.88 3.48
CA ALA A 69 4.88 18.29 4.88
C ALA A 69 4.76 17.13 5.90
N LEU A 70 4.18 16.00 5.52
CA LEU A 70 3.98 14.84 6.40
C LEU A 70 4.99 13.71 6.12
N PHE A 71 5.82 13.87 5.09
CA PHE A 71 6.76 12.85 4.60
C PHE A 71 7.71 12.37 5.71
N ASP A 72 8.39 13.27 6.40
CA ASP A 72 9.40 12.89 7.40
C ASP A 72 8.80 12.07 8.55
N LYS A 73 7.55 12.38 8.93
CA LYS A 73 6.81 11.60 9.94
C LYS A 73 6.43 10.21 9.43
N THR A 74 6.06 10.11 8.14
CA THR A 74 5.74 8.82 7.52
C THR A 74 6.99 7.96 7.38
N VAL A 75 8.12 8.54 6.96
CA VAL A 75 9.42 7.85 6.89
C VAL A 75 9.85 7.34 8.26
N SER A 76 9.66 8.12 9.32
CA SER A 76 9.95 7.66 10.70
C SER A 76 9.13 6.40 11.05
N ASN A 77 7.84 6.37 10.74
CA ASN A 77 7.02 5.17 10.95
C ASN A 77 7.47 4.00 10.07
N MET A 78 7.85 4.26 8.83
CA MET A 78 8.40 3.25 7.94
C MET A 78 9.69 2.63 8.48
N GLN A 79 10.58 3.43 9.05
CA GLN A 79 11.80 2.94 9.70
C GLN A 79 11.51 2.01 10.88
N GLU A 80 10.43 2.26 11.62
CA GLU A 80 9.98 1.37 12.70
C GLU A 80 9.50 0.01 12.18
N VAL A 81 8.87 -0.02 11.00
CA VAL A 81 8.51 -1.26 10.30
C VAL A 81 9.78 -2.02 9.91
N MET A 82 10.73 -1.35 9.27
CA MET A 82 11.99 -1.97 8.82
C MET A 82 12.84 -2.48 9.99
N ALA A 83 12.86 -1.78 11.13
CA ALA A 83 13.56 -2.21 12.34
C ALA A 83 12.99 -3.54 12.91
N ARG A 84 11.80 -3.94 12.49
CA ARG A 84 11.15 -5.22 12.85
C ARG A 84 11.16 -6.22 11.70
N HIS A 85 12.06 -6.02 10.76
CA HIS A 85 12.22 -6.86 9.56
C HIS A 85 11.04 -6.81 8.58
N GLY A 86 10.11 -5.86 8.71
CA GLY A 86 9.03 -5.65 7.76
C GLY A 86 9.57 -5.27 6.39
N GLN A 87 9.01 -5.86 5.35
CA GLN A 87 9.39 -5.60 3.97
C GLN A 87 8.56 -4.44 3.42
N VAL A 88 9.19 -3.31 3.18
CA VAL A 88 8.51 -2.07 2.77
C VAL A 88 8.58 -1.88 1.25
N LEU A 89 7.43 -1.62 0.63
CA LEU A 89 7.32 -0.97 -0.68
C LEU A 89 7.02 0.52 -0.45
N LEU A 90 7.98 1.38 -0.75
CA LEU A 90 7.77 2.83 -0.71
C LEU A 90 7.27 3.35 -2.06
N ILE A 91 6.10 3.98 -2.06
CA ILE A 91 5.53 4.69 -3.21
C ILE A 91 5.66 6.19 -2.94
N SER A 92 6.53 6.84 -3.70
CA SER A 92 6.90 8.25 -3.49
C SER A 92 7.38 8.88 -4.79
N ASP A 93 7.52 10.20 -4.82
CA ASP A 93 8.24 10.88 -5.89
C ASP A 93 9.77 10.64 -5.79
N ALA A 94 10.50 11.08 -6.81
CA ALA A 94 11.95 10.84 -6.90
C ALA A 94 12.73 11.39 -5.71
N GLU A 95 12.35 12.56 -5.18
CA GLU A 95 12.97 13.16 -4.00
C GLU A 95 12.70 12.34 -2.74
N GLY A 96 11.46 11.93 -2.54
CA GLY A 96 11.07 11.08 -1.42
C GLY A 96 11.76 9.72 -1.45
N ILE A 97 11.94 9.12 -2.64
CA ILE A 97 12.70 7.88 -2.79
C ILE A 97 14.18 8.08 -2.46
N ALA A 98 14.77 9.18 -2.93
CA ALA A 98 16.18 9.48 -2.64
C ALA A 98 16.45 9.61 -1.12
N ILE A 99 15.48 10.15 -0.37
CA ILE A 99 15.58 10.35 1.08
C ILE A 99 15.19 9.10 1.87
N GLY A 100 14.04 8.48 1.55
CA GLY A 100 13.43 7.43 2.35
C GLY A 100 13.59 6.01 1.80
N GLY A 101 14.07 5.85 0.57
CA GLY A 101 14.10 4.53 -0.10
C GLY A 101 15.20 3.58 0.36
N HIS A 102 16.18 4.07 1.11
CA HIS A 102 17.28 3.23 1.59
C HIS A 102 16.78 2.15 2.56
N GLY A 103 17.16 0.90 2.30
CA GLY A 103 16.77 -0.25 3.13
C GLY A 103 15.37 -0.78 2.89
N THR A 104 14.55 -0.17 2.02
CA THR A 104 13.25 -0.70 1.63
C THR A 104 13.41 -1.94 0.73
N HIS A 105 12.42 -2.82 0.74
CA HIS A 105 12.38 -3.98 -0.17
C HIS A 105 12.29 -3.53 -1.63
N ALA A 106 11.48 -2.50 -1.90
CA ALA A 106 11.30 -1.92 -3.21
C ALA A 106 10.81 -0.47 -3.14
N THR A 107 10.97 0.25 -4.24
CA THR A 107 10.39 1.58 -4.42
C THR A 107 9.59 1.65 -5.72
N LEU A 108 8.57 2.50 -5.74
CA LEU A 108 7.79 2.84 -6.92
C LEU A 108 7.76 4.36 -7.07
N ALA A 109 8.39 4.84 -8.16
CA ALA A 109 8.50 6.27 -8.43
C ALA A 109 7.19 6.83 -9.01
N MET A 110 6.74 7.93 -8.42
CA MET A 110 5.59 8.70 -8.87
C MET A 110 6.04 10.07 -9.38
N PRO A 111 5.25 10.71 -10.27
CA PRO A 111 5.48 12.11 -10.61
C PRO A 111 5.43 13.00 -9.37
N SER A 112 6.30 14.00 -9.31
CA SER A 112 6.29 15.02 -8.26
C SER A 112 5.14 16.02 -8.46
N GLY A 113 4.69 16.63 -7.36
CA GLY A 113 3.63 17.64 -7.38
C GLY A 113 2.24 17.02 -7.28
N GLY A 114 1.26 17.63 -7.93
CA GLY A 114 -0.14 17.20 -7.88
C GLY A 114 -1.00 18.02 -6.91
N GLY A 115 -0.42 18.63 -5.89
CA GLY A 115 -1.16 19.46 -4.94
C GLY A 115 -2.42 18.77 -4.43
N VAL A 116 -3.58 19.41 -4.60
CA VAL A 116 -4.89 18.86 -4.20
C VAL A 116 -5.27 17.57 -4.97
N PHE A 117 -4.70 17.33 -6.15
CA PHE A 117 -4.95 16.12 -6.96
C PHE A 117 -4.03 14.95 -6.63
N GLN A 118 -3.10 15.11 -5.70
CA GLN A 118 -2.15 14.09 -5.32
C GLN A 118 -2.81 12.75 -4.92
N PRO A 119 -3.93 12.70 -4.16
CA PRO A 119 -4.62 11.45 -3.87
C PRO A 119 -5.08 10.68 -5.11
N ILE A 120 -5.56 11.41 -6.14
CA ILE A 120 -5.98 10.79 -7.42
C ILE A 120 -4.78 10.16 -8.11
N LEU A 121 -3.66 10.88 -8.16
CA LEU A 121 -2.43 10.39 -8.78
C LEU A 121 -1.92 9.11 -8.09
N TYR A 122 -1.94 9.08 -6.75
CA TYR A 122 -1.45 7.95 -5.96
C TYR A 122 -2.45 6.78 -5.85
N ALA A 123 -3.72 6.99 -6.20
CA ALA A 123 -4.69 5.90 -6.31
C ALA A 123 -4.39 4.97 -7.51
N VAL A 124 -3.83 5.50 -8.59
CA VAL A 124 -3.49 4.74 -9.80
C VAL A 124 -2.55 3.55 -9.52
N PRO A 125 -1.39 3.71 -8.86
CA PRO A 125 -0.53 2.58 -8.52
C PRO A 125 -1.20 1.59 -7.57
N MET A 126 -2.12 2.00 -6.71
CA MET A 126 -2.89 1.08 -5.86
C MET A 126 -3.72 0.10 -6.70
N GLN A 127 -4.41 0.63 -7.71
CA GLN A 127 -5.21 -0.17 -8.64
C GLN A 127 -4.33 -1.13 -9.45
N TYR A 128 -3.20 -0.66 -9.98
CA TYR A 128 -2.27 -1.51 -10.71
C TYR A 128 -1.63 -2.60 -9.84
N LEU A 129 -1.27 -2.30 -8.61
CA LEU A 129 -0.75 -3.30 -7.67
C LEU A 129 -1.79 -4.40 -7.43
N ALA A 130 -3.03 -4.03 -7.15
CA ALA A 130 -4.11 -4.99 -6.94
C ALA A 130 -4.36 -5.84 -8.19
N TYR A 131 -4.48 -5.21 -9.35
CA TYR A 131 -4.70 -5.87 -10.63
C TYR A 131 -3.60 -6.90 -10.95
N TYR A 132 -2.34 -6.45 -10.96
CA TYR A 132 -1.24 -7.35 -11.31
C TYR A 132 -0.98 -8.42 -10.25
N THR A 133 -1.28 -8.17 -8.98
CA THR A 133 -1.21 -9.19 -7.92
C THR A 133 -2.28 -10.25 -8.13
N ALA A 134 -3.49 -9.86 -8.49
CA ALA A 134 -4.57 -10.77 -8.85
C ALA A 134 -4.20 -11.64 -10.07
N VAL A 135 -3.67 -11.02 -11.13
CA VAL A 135 -3.16 -11.73 -12.31
C VAL A 135 -2.06 -12.73 -11.94
N ALA A 136 -1.09 -12.31 -11.12
CA ALA A 136 -0.01 -13.20 -10.67
C ALA A 136 -0.52 -14.36 -9.83
N LYS A 137 -1.60 -14.16 -9.10
CA LYS A 137 -2.26 -15.17 -8.27
C LYS A 137 -3.23 -16.07 -9.05
N GLY A 138 -3.57 -15.68 -10.29
CA GLY A 138 -4.49 -16.41 -11.15
C GLY A 138 -5.96 -16.24 -10.78
N THR A 139 -6.31 -15.15 -10.08
CA THR A 139 -7.71 -14.82 -9.77
C THR A 139 -8.37 -14.06 -10.93
N ASP A 140 -9.69 -14.19 -11.07
CA ASP A 140 -10.46 -13.48 -12.09
C ASP A 140 -10.62 -12.01 -11.66
N VAL A 141 -10.03 -11.09 -12.42
CA VAL A 141 -10.07 -9.65 -12.14
C VAL A 141 -11.36 -8.99 -12.60
N ASP A 142 -12.08 -9.61 -13.54
CA ASP A 142 -13.32 -9.06 -14.09
C ASP A 142 -14.54 -9.53 -13.32
N GLN A 143 -14.49 -10.72 -12.73
CA GLN A 143 -15.55 -11.31 -11.93
C GLN A 143 -15.03 -11.85 -10.58
N PRO A 144 -14.60 -10.96 -9.68
CA PRO A 144 -14.18 -11.38 -8.35
C PRO A 144 -15.31 -12.10 -7.61
N ARG A 145 -14.97 -13.18 -6.90
CA ARG A 145 -15.96 -13.97 -6.15
C ARG A 145 -16.68 -13.11 -5.11
N ASN A 146 -17.97 -13.40 -4.90
CA ASN A 146 -18.81 -12.76 -3.88
C ASN A 146 -19.03 -11.26 -4.06
N LEU A 147 -18.63 -10.70 -5.21
CA LEU A 147 -18.85 -9.29 -5.54
C LEU A 147 -19.83 -9.18 -6.70
N ALA A 148 -20.72 -8.20 -6.64
CA ALA A 148 -21.66 -7.88 -7.70
C ALA A 148 -21.64 -6.37 -7.96
N LYS A 149 -21.91 -5.97 -9.21
CA LYS A 149 -22.01 -4.55 -9.60
C LYS A 149 -23.20 -3.84 -8.92
N SER A 150 -24.20 -4.61 -8.51
CA SER A 150 -25.33 -4.14 -7.69
C SER A 150 -25.74 -5.25 -6.73
N VAL A 151 -26.01 -4.89 -5.49
CA VAL A 151 -26.63 -5.82 -4.53
C VAL A 151 -28.14 -5.85 -4.83
N THR A 152 -28.61 -6.98 -5.35
CA THR A 152 -30.02 -7.20 -5.70
C THR A 152 -30.70 -8.20 -4.77
N VAL A 153 -30.00 -8.68 -3.75
CA VAL A 153 -30.52 -9.65 -2.77
C VAL A 153 -30.64 -8.93 -1.43
N GLU A 154 -31.86 -8.86 -0.91
CA GLU A 154 -32.17 -8.44 0.45
C GLU A 154 -32.05 -9.61 1.43
#